data_6512d8b6e7b9310a90fec0ba1a4145f1
#
_entry.id   6512d8b6e7b9310a90fec0ba1a4145f1
#
_cell.length_a   1.000
_cell.length_b   1.000
_cell.length_c   1.000
_cell.angle_alpha   90.00
_cell.angle_beta   90.00
_cell.angle_gamma   90.00
#
_symmetry.space_group_name_H-M   'P 1'
#
loop_
_entity.id
_entity.type
_entity.pdbx_description
1 polymer ?
#
loop_
_entity_poly.entity_id
_entity_poly.type
_entity_poly.pdbx_seq_one_letter_code
_entity_poly.pdbx_strand_id
1 'polypeptide(L)'
;MAQRQVRAEALDKVDPVWARIRGEAEEIMRREPELATLIYSTILHHDSLEAAVVHRVAERLDSPEVSAEMIRQAYADALEAEPSIGEAFRADIVATVDRDPATNRYLEPVLYFKGFHAIQAHRLAHWLWNKGRKDFAYYLQSRSSAAFQTDINPAVRIGRGIFLDHATGLVVGETAVIEDDVSMLQEVTLGGTGKEAGDRHPKIRRGVLIGAGAKILGNIEIGHCARIAAGSVVLKPVPHNTTVAGVPARVIGPNSCSEPSRTMDHLFEDNDG
;
A
#
# COMPACT_ATOMS: atom_id res chain seq x y z
N MET A 1 -7.79 1.67 36.31
CA MET A 1 -7.80 0.43 35.50
C MET A 1 -9.18 0.15 34.89
N ALA A 2 -10.29 0.14 35.65
CA ALA A 2 -11.61 -0.18 35.11
C ALA A 2 -12.13 0.74 33.99
N GLN A 3 -11.91 2.07 34.05
CA GLN A 3 -12.31 3.00 32.98
C GLN A 3 -11.53 2.80 31.66
N ARG A 4 -10.27 2.36 31.73
CA ARG A 4 -9.45 2.07 30.56
C ARG A 4 -9.90 0.79 29.87
N GLN A 5 -10.30 -0.19 30.64
CA GLN A 5 -10.85 -1.46 30.16
C GLN A 5 -12.21 -1.29 29.48
N VAL A 6 -13.13 -0.51 30.07
CA VAL A 6 -14.44 -0.18 29.49
C VAL A 6 -14.31 0.62 28.19
N ARG A 7 -13.29 1.48 28.08
CA ARG A 7 -13.04 2.24 26.86
C ARG A 7 -12.42 1.36 25.75
N ALA A 8 -11.53 0.43 26.10
CA ALA A 8 -10.99 -0.55 25.17
C ALA A 8 -12.08 -1.49 24.62
N GLU A 9 -12.94 -2.04 25.50
CA GLU A 9 -14.07 -2.88 25.11
C GLU A 9 -15.11 -2.14 24.24
N ALA A 10 -15.29 -0.83 24.44
CA ALA A 10 -16.18 -0.01 23.61
C ALA A 10 -15.57 0.24 22.22
N LEU A 11 -14.25 0.45 22.12
CA LEU A 11 -13.53 0.62 20.86
C LEU A 11 -13.48 -0.70 20.06
N ASP A 12 -13.26 -1.83 20.71
CA ASP A 12 -13.28 -3.16 20.08
C ASP A 12 -14.63 -3.48 19.41
N LYS A 13 -15.73 -2.94 19.95
CA LYS A 13 -17.06 -3.07 19.34
C LYS A 13 -17.28 -2.16 18.14
N VAL A 14 -16.49 -1.11 18.00
CA VAL A 14 -16.63 -0.10 16.93
C VAL A 14 -15.66 -0.37 15.77
N ASP A 15 -14.54 -1.07 16.02
CA ASP A 15 -13.52 -1.40 15.02
C ASP A 15 -13.27 -2.92 14.94
N PRO A 16 -14.00 -3.64 14.07
CA PRO A 16 -13.87 -5.09 13.96
C PRO A 16 -12.50 -5.54 13.40
N VAL A 17 -11.82 -4.70 12.61
CA VAL A 17 -10.47 -4.99 12.10
C VAL A 17 -9.47 -4.99 13.25
N TRP A 18 -9.53 -3.96 14.09
CA TRP A 18 -8.66 -3.86 15.25
C TRP A 18 -8.91 -4.95 16.29
N ALA A 19 -10.17 -5.23 16.61
CA ALA A 19 -10.54 -6.31 17.52
C ALA A 19 -9.96 -7.67 17.06
N ARG A 20 -10.05 -7.95 15.76
CA ARG A 20 -9.50 -9.18 15.18
C ARG A 20 -7.98 -9.23 15.27
N ILE A 21 -7.27 -8.14 14.93
CA ILE A 21 -5.81 -8.05 15.05
C ILE A 21 -5.35 -8.29 16.49
N ARG A 22 -6.03 -7.73 17.47
CA ARG A 22 -5.71 -7.95 18.90
C ARG A 22 -5.88 -9.41 19.30
N GLY A 23 -6.98 -10.05 18.90
CA GLY A 23 -7.22 -11.46 19.19
C GLY A 23 -6.16 -12.38 18.55
N GLU A 24 -5.78 -12.10 17.30
CA GLU A 24 -4.71 -12.82 16.60
C GLU A 24 -3.35 -12.62 17.30
N ALA A 25 -3.07 -11.41 17.81
CA ALA A 25 -1.87 -11.07 18.57
C ALA A 25 -1.78 -11.86 19.89
N GLU A 26 -2.87 -11.93 20.64
CA GLU A 26 -2.96 -12.72 21.88
C GLU A 26 -2.73 -14.22 21.63
N GLU A 27 -3.19 -14.73 20.49
CA GLU A 27 -2.98 -16.13 20.12
C GLU A 27 -1.50 -16.41 19.81
N ILE A 28 -0.82 -15.51 19.08
CA ILE A 28 0.62 -15.64 18.81
C ILE A 28 1.42 -15.65 20.11
N MET A 29 1.16 -14.72 21.03
CA MET A 29 1.88 -14.68 22.32
C MET A 29 1.76 -15.98 23.13
N ARG A 30 0.63 -16.68 23.00
CA ARG A 30 0.44 -17.98 23.68
C ARG A 30 1.19 -19.12 23.00
N ARG A 31 1.33 -19.06 21.65
CA ARG A 31 1.95 -20.13 20.87
C ARG A 31 3.46 -19.93 20.68
N GLU A 32 3.90 -18.70 20.58
CA GLU A 32 5.28 -18.31 20.27
C GLU A 32 5.78 -17.26 21.27
N PRO A 33 6.13 -17.68 22.52
CA PRO A 33 6.57 -16.75 23.58
C PRO A 33 7.82 -15.93 23.20
N GLU A 34 8.63 -16.42 22.27
CA GLU A 34 9.81 -15.72 21.73
C GLU A 34 9.46 -14.41 21.03
N LEU A 35 8.24 -14.33 20.47
CA LEU A 35 7.74 -13.11 19.81
C LEU A 35 6.99 -12.17 20.76
N ALA A 36 6.84 -12.51 22.04
CA ALA A 36 6.00 -11.78 22.98
C ALA A 36 6.35 -10.30 23.05
N THR A 37 7.64 -9.94 23.07
CA THR A 37 8.08 -8.53 23.10
C THR A 37 7.64 -7.78 21.84
N LEU A 38 7.84 -8.35 20.66
CA LEU A 38 7.42 -7.77 19.39
C LEU A 38 5.91 -7.55 19.35
N ILE A 39 5.14 -8.60 19.68
CA ILE A 39 3.68 -8.56 19.63
C ILE A 39 3.12 -7.57 20.63
N TYR A 40 3.62 -7.58 21.85
CA TYR A 40 3.16 -6.66 22.88
C TYR A 40 3.45 -5.21 22.52
N SER A 41 4.72 -4.89 22.18
CA SER A 41 5.12 -3.52 21.87
C SER A 41 4.45 -2.97 20.61
N THR A 42 4.22 -3.82 19.60
CA THR A 42 3.66 -3.37 18.32
C THR A 42 2.13 -3.31 18.33
N ILE A 43 1.46 -4.24 19.04
CA ILE A 43 0.00 -4.37 18.96
C ILE A 43 -0.67 -4.15 20.31
N LEU A 44 -0.39 -5.00 21.32
CA LEU A 44 -1.21 -5.06 22.53
C LEU A 44 -1.02 -3.87 23.46
N HIS A 45 0.11 -3.16 23.36
CA HIS A 45 0.37 -1.94 24.13
C HIS A 45 -0.45 -0.74 23.62
N HIS A 46 -0.96 -0.80 22.40
CA HIS A 46 -1.69 0.30 21.77
C HIS A 46 -3.21 0.19 21.96
N ASP A 47 -3.86 1.36 21.99
CA ASP A 47 -5.31 1.47 22.18
C ASP A 47 -6.08 1.55 20.85
N SER A 48 -5.40 1.68 19.71
CA SER A 48 -6.04 1.78 18.39
C SER A 48 -5.17 1.18 17.28
N LEU A 49 -5.80 0.84 16.15
CA LEU A 49 -5.12 0.36 14.96
C LEU A 49 -4.11 1.40 14.45
N GLU A 50 -4.50 2.68 14.43
CA GLU A 50 -3.64 3.76 13.97
C GLU A 50 -2.35 3.81 14.79
N ALA A 51 -2.45 3.76 16.11
CA ALA A 51 -1.28 3.79 16.98
C ALA A 51 -0.34 2.60 16.75
N ALA A 52 -0.89 1.41 16.54
CA ALA A 52 -0.12 0.20 16.24
C ALA A 52 0.59 0.28 14.88
N VAL A 53 -0.12 0.68 13.83
CA VAL A 53 0.44 0.84 12.48
C VAL A 53 1.52 1.92 12.48
N VAL A 54 1.26 3.07 13.08
CA VAL A 54 2.20 4.18 13.21
C VAL A 54 3.45 3.76 13.96
N HIS A 55 3.30 3.06 15.09
CA HIS A 55 4.44 2.52 15.84
C HIS A 55 5.29 1.62 14.94
N ARG A 56 4.66 0.65 14.28
CA ARG A 56 5.39 -0.32 13.45
C ARG A 56 6.13 0.32 12.28
N VAL A 57 5.47 1.23 11.57
CA VAL A 57 6.08 1.92 10.43
C VAL A 57 7.21 2.85 10.89
N ALA A 58 7.02 3.60 11.96
CA ALA A 58 8.05 4.50 12.50
C ALA A 58 9.30 3.73 12.94
N GLU A 59 9.14 2.61 13.66
CA GLU A 59 10.28 1.75 14.05
C GLU A 59 11.06 1.19 12.84
N ARG A 60 10.35 0.88 11.75
CA ARG A 60 10.99 0.40 10.52
C ARG A 60 11.75 1.52 9.77
N LEU A 61 11.36 2.76 9.95
CA LEU A 61 11.95 3.94 9.32
C LEU A 61 12.96 4.65 10.23
N ASP A 62 13.13 4.20 11.47
CA ASP A 62 14.06 4.77 12.44
C ASP A 62 15.49 4.90 11.91
N SER A 63 16.15 5.96 12.29
CA SER A 63 17.56 6.21 11.95
C SER A 63 18.24 7.12 12.97
N PRO A 64 19.59 7.18 12.98
CA PRO A 64 20.30 8.13 13.84
C PRO A 64 19.96 9.60 13.60
N GLU A 65 19.53 9.96 12.38
CA GLU A 65 19.22 11.35 11.99
C GLU A 65 17.79 11.75 12.33
N VAL A 66 16.85 10.83 12.18
CA VAL A 66 15.43 11.06 12.45
C VAL A 66 14.86 9.86 13.19
N SER A 67 14.58 10.08 14.48
CA SER A 67 14.09 9.00 15.34
C SER A 67 12.64 8.59 15.04
N ALA A 68 12.32 7.34 15.38
CA ALA A 68 10.94 6.83 15.32
C ALA A 68 9.94 7.75 16.03
N GLU A 69 10.36 8.40 17.14
CA GLU A 69 9.50 9.32 17.88
C GLU A 69 9.12 10.56 17.06
N MET A 70 10.07 11.14 16.32
CA MET A 70 9.79 12.28 15.43
C MET A 70 8.80 11.87 14.31
N ILE A 71 8.92 10.64 13.80
CA ILE A 71 8.01 10.11 12.79
C ILE A 71 6.62 9.89 13.39
N ARG A 72 6.54 9.32 14.60
CA ARG A 72 5.25 9.15 15.34
C ARG A 72 4.55 10.47 15.57
N GLN A 73 5.28 11.51 15.97
CA GLN A 73 4.69 12.84 16.16
C GLN A 73 4.13 13.40 14.84
N ALA A 74 4.86 13.26 13.73
CA ALA A 74 4.36 13.70 12.43
C ALA A 74 3.10 12.93 11.98
N TYR A 75 3.00 11.64 12.30
CA TYR A 75 1.77 10.87 12.08
C TYR A 75 0.62 11.33 12.97
N ALA A 76 0.88 11.68 14.24
CA ALA A 76 -0.16 12.18 15.13
C ALA A 76 -0.77 13.46 14.56
N ASP A 77 0.08 14.40 14.11
CA ASP A 77 -0.37 15.64 13.45
C ASP A 77 -1.16 15.34 12.16
N ALA A 78 -0.72 14.34 11.38
CA ALA A 78 -1.38 13.96 10.13
C ALA A 78 -2.75 13.32 10.37
N LEU A 79 -2.86 12.38 11.32
CA LEU A 79 -4.11 11.69 11.65
C LEU A 79 -5.14 12.60 12.31
N GLU A 80 -4.70 13.59 13.10
CA GLU A 80 -5.58 14.61 13.66
C GLU A 80 -6.14 15.53 12.55
N ALA A 81 -5.28 15.95 11.61
CA ALA A 81 -5.68 16.84 10.53
C ALA A 81 -6.46 16.13 9.40
N GLU A 82 -6.22 14.83 9.20
CA GLU A 82 -6.79 14.04 8.10
C GLU A 82 -7.10 12.59 8.54
N PRO A 83 -8.22 12.36 9.26
CA PRO A 83 -8.61 11.04 9.76
C PRO A 83 -8.78 9.97 8.68
N SER A 84 -9.02 10.36 7.43
CA SER A 84 -9.10 9.46 6.27
C SER A 84 -7.84 8.62 6.06
N ILE A 85 -6.68 9.06 6.55
CA ILE A 85 -5.44 8.27 6.56
C ILE A 85 -5.63 6.98 7.38
N GLY A 86 -6.24 7.06 8.57
CA GLY A 86 -6.56 5.90 9.40
C GLY A 86 -7.60 4.96 8.77
N GLU A 87 -8.58 5.52 8.06
CA GLU A 87 -9.54 4.72 7.27
C GLU A 87 -8.84 3.95 6.15
N ALA A 88 -7.85 4.58 5.50
CA ALA A 88 -7.07 3.93 4.46
C ALA A 88 -6.22 2.77 5.00
N PHE A 89 -5.67 2.86 6.23
CA PHE A 89 -4.98 1.73 6.87
C PHE A 89 -5.87 0.48 6.93
N ARG A 90 -7.13 0.66 7.37
CA ARG A 90 -8.10 -0.44 7.43
C ARG A 90 -8.41 -1.03 6.06
N ALA A 91 -8.67 -0.17 5.10
CA ALA A 91 -8.99 -0.59 3.74
C ALA A 91 -7.83 -1.37 3.09
N ASP A 92 -6.58 -0.95 3.32
CA ASP A 92 -5.39 -1.61 2.77
C ASP A 92 -5.13 -2.97 3.46
N ILE A 93 -5.40 -3.10 4.77
CA ILE A 93 -5.33 -4.38 5.49
C ILE A 93 -6.37 -5.35 4.93
N VAL A 94 -7.62 -4.91 4.82
CA VAL A 94 -8.71 -5.74 4.28
C VAL A 94 -8.39 -6.17 2.85
N ALA A 95 -7.90 -5.24 2.00
CA ALA A 95 -7.51 -5.54 0.63
C ALA A 95 -6.41 -6.60 0.55
N THR A 96 -5.42 -6.54 1.45
CA THR A 96 -4.34 -7.52 1.50
C THR A 96 -4.88 -8.91 1.84
N VAL A 97 -5.70 -9.04 2.88
CA VAL A 97 -6.26 -10.34 3.30
C VAL A 97 -7.25 -10.91 2.28
N ASP A 98 -8.02 -10.04 1.61
CA ASP A 98 -9.00 -10.44 0.60
C ASP A 98 -8.34 -10.96 -0.69
N ARG A 99 -7.12 -10.47 -1.01
CA ARG A 99 -6.50 -10.67 -2.33
C ARG A 99 -5.30 -11.62 -2.32
N ASP A 100 -4.65 -11.79 -1.17
CA ASP A 100 -3.51 -12.69 -1.02
C ASP A 100 -3.96 -14.04 -0.47
N PRO A 101 -3.96 -15.11 -1.29
CA PRO A 101 -4.40 -16.43 -0.84
C PRO A 101 -3.49 -17.04 0.24
N ALA A 102 -2.27 -16.52 0.42
CA ALA A 102 -1.35 -16.96 1.47
C ALA A 102 -1.61 -16.25 2.81
N THR A 103 -2.38 -15.17 2.82
CA THR A 103 -2.64 -14.34 4.00
C THR A 103 -3.98 -14.70 4.63
N ASN A 104 -3.94 -15.16 5.88
CA ASN A 104 -5.14 -15.60 6.60
C ASN A 104 -5.48 -14.75 7.83
N ARG A 105 -4.58 -13.84 8.22
CA ARG A 105 -4.69 -13.04 9.44
C ARG A 105 -4.54 -11.55 9.11
N TYR A 106 -5.37 -10.74 9.73
CA TYR A 106 -5.33 -9.27 9.61
C TYR A 106 -4.07 -8.66 10.23
N LEU A 107 -3.45 -9.38 11.15
CA LEU A 107 -2.21 -8.99 11.81
C LEU A 107 -0.99 -9.05 10.87
N GLU A 108 -0.98 -9.95 9.89
CA GLU A 108 0.19 -10.20 9.02
C GLU A 108 0.66 -8.97 8.25
N PRO A 109 -0.22 -8.21 7.58
CA PRO A 109 0.18 -6.97 6.92
C PRO A 109 0.84 -5.97 7.87
N VAL A 110 0.29 -5.83 9.07
CA VAL A 110 0.78 -4.88 10.07
C VAL A 110 2.17 -5.25 10.57
N LEU A 111 2.43 -6.54 10.83
CA LEU A 111 3.71 -6.98 11.40
C LEU A 111 4.81 -7.17 10.36
N TYR A 112 4.48 -7.74 9.19
CA TYR A 112 5.48 -8.37 8.34
C TYR A 112 5.56 -7.82 6.91
N PHE A 113 4.46 -7.27 6.33
CA PHE A 113 4.42 -6.98 4.91
C PHE A 113 4.97 -5.60 4.59
N LYS A 114 6.14 -5.57 3.98
CA LYS A 114 6.82 -4.32 3.64
C LYS A 114 6.04 -3.47 2.64
N GLY A 115 5.23 -4.08 1.77
CA GLY A 115 4.36 -3.36 0.82
C GLY A 115 3.30 -2.53 1.56
N PHE A 116 2.66 -3.12 2.56
CA PHE A 116 1.74 -2.39 3.44
C PHE A 116 2.48 -1.24 4.15
N HIS A 117 3.62 -1.50 4.78
CA HIS A 117 4.40 -0.47 5.48
C HIS A 117 4.81 0.67 4.54
N ALA A 118 5.21 0.36 3.31
CA ALA A 118 5.62 1.34 2.30
C ALA A 118 4.47 2.29 1.91
N ILE A 119 3.28 1.76 1.69
CA ILE A 119 2.09 2.57 1.38
C ILE A 119 1.74 3.48 2.57
N GLN A 120 1.79 2.97 3.80
CA GLN A 120 1.50 3.81 4.97
C GLN A 120 2.58 4.90 5.15
N ALA A 121 3.87 4.57 4.98
CA ALA A 121 4.95 5.57 4.99
C ALA A 121 4.74 6.67 3.93
N HIS A 122 4.30 6.27 2.73
CA HIS A 122 3.98 7.21 1.67
C HIS A 122 2.81 8.14 2.04
N ARG A 123 1.75 7.65 2.73
CA ARG A 123 0.63 8.50 3.15
C ARG A 123 1.09 9.66 4.03
N LEU A 124 2.01 9.41 4.98
CA LEU A 124 2.63 10.46 5.77
C LEU A 124 3.49 11.39 4.89
N ALA A 125 4.33 10.85 4.03
CA ALA A 125 5.18 11.64 3.13
C ALA A 125 4.35 12.56 2.21
N HIS A 126 3.23 12.06 1.67
CA HIS A 126 2.30 12.84 0.86
C HIS A 126 1.62 13.97 1.65
N TRP A 127 1.18 13.67 2.88
CA TRP A 127 0.60 14.69 3.75
C TRP A 127 1.61 15.82 4.04
N LEU A 128 2.85 15.47 4.42
CA LEU A 128 3.94 16.43 4.65
C LEU A 128 4.24 17.25 3.40
N TRP A 129 4.26 16.62 2.22
CA TRP A 129 4.44 17.28 0.93
C TRP A 129 3.39 18.38 0.72
N ASN A 130 2.12 18.06 0.96
CA ASN A 130 1.02 19.02 0.82
C ASN A 130 1.04 20.15 1.87
N LYS A 131 1.69 19.91 3.02
CA LYS A 131 1.95 20.95 4.04
C LYS A 131 3.21 21.79 3.77
N GLY A 132 3.88 21.59 2.63
CA GLY A 132 5.10 22.30 2.26
C GLY A 132 6.35 21.79 2.97
N ARG A 133 6.29 20.74 3.79
CA ARG A 133 7.41 20.11 4.49
C ARG A 133 8.14 19.12 3.57
N LYS A 134 8.60 19.63 2.42
CA LYS A 134 9.11 18.81 1.31
C LYS A 134 10.38 18.03 1.66
N ASP A 135 11.29 18.60 2.42
CA ASP A 135 12.52 17.92 2.79
C ASP A 135 12.26 16.72 3.70
N PHE A 136 11.31 16.84 4.64
CA PHE A 136 10.92 15.69 5.46
C PHE A 136 10.17 14.63 4.64
N ALA A 137 9.36 15.04 3.69
CA ALA A 137 8.69 14.11 2.76
C ALA A 137 9.71 13.34 1.90
N TYR A 138 10.71 14.00 1.34
CA TYR A 138 11.81 13.35 0.62
C TYR A 138 12.67 12.45 1.52
N TYR A 139 12.91 12.86 2.75
CA TYR A 139 13.61 12.02 3.71
C TYR A 139 12.86 10.70 3.93
N LEU A 140 11.53 10.74 4.15
CA LEU A 140 10.71 9.54 4.31
C LEU A 140 10.70 8.66 3.04
N GLN A 141 10.66 9.26 1.85
CA GLN A 141 10.81 8.53 0.58
C GLN A 141 12.15 7.78 0.54
N SER A 142 13.25 8.45 0.85
CA SER A 142 14.59 7.86 0.90
C SER A 142 14.68 6.71 1.90
N ARG A 143 14.10 6.89 3.11
CA ARG A 143 14.06 5.83 4.12
C ARG A 143 13.19 4.65 3.70
N SER A 144 12.04 4.91 3.08
CA SER A 144 11.16 3.88 2.52
C SER A 144 11.88 3.06 1.43
N SER A 145 12.64 3.75 0.56
CA SER A 145 13.45 3.09 -0.47
C SER A 145 14.50 2.15 0.16
N ALA A 146 15.19 2.59 1.20
CA ALA A 146 16.17 1.77 1.90
C ALA A 146 15.54 0.60 2.69
N ALA A 147 14.44 0.86 3.43
CA ALA A 147 13.84 -0.11 4.35
C ALA A 147 12.89 -1.10 3.66
N PHE A 148 12.14 -0.64 2.66
CA PHE A 148 11.07 -1.40 1.99
C PHE A 148 11.35 -1.69 0.52
N GLN A 149 12.42 -1.10 -0.04
CA GLN A 149 12.79 -1.24 -1.46
C GLN A 149 11.69 -0.71 -2.41
N THR A 150 11.03 0.38 -1.99
CA THR A 150 9.99 1.06 -2.77
C THR A 150 10.35 2.54 -2.89
N ASP A 151 10.29 3.05 -4.11
CA ASP A 151 10.52 4.45 -4.41
C ASP A 151 9.24 5.10 -4.93
N ILE A 152 8.49 5.73 -4.03
CA ILE A 152 7.25 6.43 -4.37
C ILE A 152 7.44 7.92 -4.09
N ASN A 153 7.38 8.75 -5.14
CA ASN A 153 7.54 10.19 -4.96
C ASN A 153 6.42 10.76 -4.05
N PRO A 154 6.74 11.62 -3.07
CA PRO A 154 5.76 12.16 -2.11
C PRO A 154 4.59 12.93 -2.74
N ALA A 155 4.75 13.48 -3.94
CA ALA A 155 3.68 14.18 -4.65
C ALA A 155 2.58 13.25 -5.18
N VAL A 156 2.83 11.94 -5.27
CA VAL A 156 1.91 10.95 -5.83
C VAL A 156 0.65 10.85 -4.98
N ARG A 157 -0.52 10.92 -5.63
CA ARG A 157 -1.80 10.64 -4.99
C ARG A 157 -2.11 9.17 -5.05
N ILE A 158 -2.31 8.54 -3.89
CA ILE A 158 -2.68 7.13 -3.75
C ILE A 158 -4.00 7.03 -3.00
N GLY A 159 -4.95 6.30 -3.57
CA GLY A 159 -6.24 5.98 -2.97
C GLY A 159 -6.15 4.99 -1.81
N ARG A 160 -7.25 4.34 -1.49
CA ARG A 160 -7.36 3.32 -0.43
C ARG A 160 -7.71 1.94 -1.00
N GLY A 161 -7.58 0.90 -0.18
CA GLY A 161 -7.76 -0.47 -0.65
C GLY A 161 -6.64 -0.90 -1.60
N ILE A 162 -5.43 -0.45 -1.33
CA ILE A 162 -4.24 -0.75 -2.14
C ILE A 162 -3.62 -2.05 -1.64
N PHE A 163 -3.40 -2.98 -2.56
CA PHE A 163 -2.58 -4.16 -2.30
C PHE A 163 -1.28 -4.07 -3.07
N LEU A 164 -0.17 -3.95 -2.34
CA LEU A 164 1.18 -3.96 -2.89
C LEU A 164 1.88 -5.23 -2.45
N ASP A 165 1.87 -6.23 -3.31
CA ASP A 165 2.43 -7.54 -3.04
C ASP A 165 3.94 -7.55 -3.27
N HIS A 166 4.69 -8.14 -2.33
CA HIS A 166 6.16 -8.22 -2.27
C HIS A 166 6.88 -6.86 -2.31
N ALA A 167 6.41 -5.89 -3.05
CA ALA A 167 6.85 -4.49 -3.13
C ALA A 167 8.26 -4.23 -3.67
N THR A 168 9.17 -5.20 -3.65
CA THR A 168 10.56 -5.02 -4.06
C THR A 168 10.67 -4.36 -5.43
N GLY A 169 11.42 -3.25 -5.52
CA GLY A 169 11.70 -2.60 -6.81
C GLY A 169 10.53 -1.80 -7.41
N LEU A 170 9.48 -1.49 -6.62
CA LEU A 170 8.44 -0.57 -7.06
C LEU A 170 9.01 0.84 -7.22
N VAL A 171 8.73 1.48 -8.35
CA VAL A 171 9.06 2.89 -8.63
C VAL A 171 7.83 3.63 -9.13
N VAL A 172 7.46 4.73 -8.46
CA VAL A 172 6.31 5.57 -8.83
C VAL A 172 6.73 7.03 -8.94
N GLY A 173 6.68 7.56 -10.16
CA GLY A 173 7.13 8.92 -10.46
C GLY A 173 6.13 10.00 -10.05
N GLU A 174 6.64 11.21 -9.88
CA GLU A 174 6.05 12.40 -9.24
C GLU A 174 4.59 12.70 -9.60
N THR A 175 4.23 12.62 -10.87
CA THR A 175 2.89 13.02 -11.34
C THR A 175 1.95 11.82 -11.57
N ALA A 176 2.35 10.62 -11.12
CA ALA A 176 1.48 9.46 -11.18
C ALA A 176 0.26 9.64 -10.26
N VAL A 177 -0.82 8.96 -10.62
CA VAL A 177 -2.03 8.85 -9.79
C VAL A 177 -2.43 7.39 -9.71
N ILE A 178 -2.71 6.92 -8.51
CA ILE A 178 -3.22 5.57 -8.24
C ILE A 178 -4.54 5.74 -7.51
N GLU A 179 -5.63 5.31 -8.13
CA GLU A 179 -6.97 5.36 -7.53
C GLU A 179 -7.19 4.20 -6.54
N ASP A 180 -8.41 4.12 -6.00
CA ASP A 180 -8.78 3.10 -5.02
C ASP A 180 -8.73 1.67 -5.61
N ASP A 181 -8.60 0.70 -4.75
CA ASP A 181 -8.74 -0.73 -5.07
C ASP A 181 -7.76 -1.24 -6.14
N VAL A 182 -6.56 -0.67 -6.21
CA VAL A 182 -5.50 -1.10 -7.13
C VAL A 182 -4.62 -2.18 -6.49
N SER A 183 -4.26 -3.20 -7.27
CA SER A 183 -3.27 -4.21 -6.90
C SER A 183 -2.04 -4.14 -7.78
N MET A 184 -0.86 -4.15 -7.17
CA MET A 184 0.44 -4.10 -7.85
C MET A 184 1.38 -5.14 -7.24
N LEU A 185 2.18 -5.78 -8.09
CA LEU A 185 3.22 -6.70 -7.64
C LEU A 185 4.60 -6.02 -7.65
N GLN A 186 5.63 -6.77 -7.30
CA GLN A 186 7.02 -6.30 -7.27
C GLN A 186 7.50 -5.81 -8.65
N GLU A 187 8.55 -4.97 -8.63
CA GLU A 187 9.25 -4.45 -9.81
C GLU A 187 8.38 -3.66 -10.80
N VAL A 188 7.21 -3.21 -10.38
CA VAL A 188 6.37 -2.32 -11.19
C VAL A 188 7.01 -0.94 -11.28
N THR A 189 6.98 -0.33 -12.47
CA THR A 189 7.41 1.05 -12.68
C THR A 189 6.27 1.87 -13.30
N LEU A 190 5.88 2.94 -12.64
CA LEU A 190 5.02 4.00 -13.17
C LEU A 190 5.91 5.20 -13.49
N GLY A 191 6.49 5.20 -14.70
CA GLY A 191 7.57 6.10 -15.11
C GLY A 191 7.15 7.15 -16.13
N GLY A 192 7.98 8.19 -16.28
CA GLY A 192 7.91 9.14 -17.38
C GLY A 192 8.69 8.67 -18.60
N THR A 193 8.58 9.43 -19.71
CA THR A 193 9.35 9.16 -20.94
C THR A 193 10.74 9.81 -20.94
N GLY A 194 11.08 10.56 -19.88
CA GLY A 194 12.40 11.19 -19.67
C GLY A 194 12.66 12.49 -20.41
N LYS A 195 11.72 12.97 -21.27
CA LYS A 195 11.91 14.18 -22.07
C LYS A 195 10.94 15.33 -21.75
N GLU A 196 9.88 15.05 -21.00
CA GLU A 196 8.81 16.01 -20.73
C GLU A 196 8.90 16.54 -19.30
N ALA A 197 8.67 17.85 -19.14
CA ALA A 197 8.40 18.47 -17.85
C ALA A 197 6.89 18.48 -17.58
N GLY A 198 6.49 18.63 -16.32
CA GLY A 198 5.08 18.68 -15.94
C GLY A 198 4.45 17.30 -15.79
N ASP A 199 3.21 17.13 -16.22
CA ASP A 199 2.45 15.90 -16.06
C ASP A 199 2.91 14.84 -17.07
N ARG A 200 3.67 13.83 -16.57
CA ARG A 200 4.42 12.88 -17.40
C ARG A 200 4.33 11.43 -16.95
N HIS A 201 3.54 11.11 -15.92
CA HIS A 201 3.45 9.77 -15.36
C HIS A 201 2.04 9.19 -15.49
N PRO A 202 1.89 7.86 -15.41
CA PRO A 202 0.61 7.16 -15.62
C PRO A 202 -0.48 7.52 -14.60
N LYS A 203 -1.73 7.38 -15.06
CA LYS A 203 -2.94 7.49 -14.24
C LYS A 203 -3.60 6.12 -14.17
N ILE A 204 -3.46 5.48 -13.01
CA ILE A 204 -3.98 4.14 -12.75
C ILE A 204 -5.36 4.28 -12.13
N ARG A 205 -6.38 3.84 -12.86
CA ARG A 205 -7.76 3.95 -12.42
C ARG A 205 -8.13 2.82 -11.46
N ARG A 206 -9.28 2.98 -10.81
CA ARG A 206 -9.80 2.05 -9.81
C ARG A 206 -9.86 0.60 -10.33
N GLY A 207 -9.53 -0.34 -9.45
CA GLY A 207 -9.69 -1.77 -9.72
C GLY A 207 -8.66 -2.38 -10.68
N VAL A 208 -7.62 -1.64 -11.05
CA VAL A 208 -6.56 -2.11 -11.95
C VAL A 208 -5.66 -3.14 -11.25
N LEU A 209 -5.31 -4.20 -11.99
CA LEU A 209 -4.28 -5.18 -11.61
C LEU A 209 -3.04 -4.96 -12.45
N ILE A 210 -1.87 -4.78 -11.80
CA ILE A 210 -0.57 -4.64 -12.47
C ILE A 210 0.34 -5.79 -12.06
N GLY A 211 0.62 -6.67 -13.01
CA GLY A 211 1.48 -7.85 -12.83
C GLY A 211 2.94 -7.49 -12.58
N ALA A 212 3.67 -8.46 -12.01
CA ALA A 212 5.07 -8.31 -11.64
C ALA A 212 5.94 -7.82 -12.79
N GLY A 213 6.86 -6.88 -12.50
CA GLY A 213 7.81 -6.38 -13.48
C GLY A 213 7.24 -5.52 -14.60
N ALA A 214 5.96 -5.17 -14.60
CA ALA A 214 5.36 -4.32 -15.62
C ALA A 214 5.93 -2.89 -15.58
N LYS A 215 6.16 -2.29 -16.75
CA LYS A 215 6.62 -0.90 -16.91
C LYS A 215 5.55 -0.12 -17.66
N ILE A 216 5.00 0.90 -17.04
CA ILE A 216 3.98 1.78 -17.62
C ILE A 216 4.62 3.16 -17.74
N LEU A 217 4.78 3.66 -18.95
CA LEU A 217 5.61 4.82 -19.23
C LEU A 217 4.84 5.92 -19.96
N GLY A 218 4.96 7.14 -19.45
CA GLY A 218 4.35 8.34 -20.00
C GLY A 218 3.05 8.74 -19.33
N ASN A 219 2.53 9.93 -19.70
CA ASN A 219 1.24 10.42 -19.22
C ASN A 219 0.10 9.69 -19.94
N ILE A 220 -0.13 8.46 -19.57
CA ILE A 220 -1.16 7.58 -20.16
C ILE A 220 -2.14 7.11 -19.11
N GLU A 221 -3.37 6.88 -19.53
CA GLU A 221 -4.41 6.34 -18.65
C GLU A 221 -4.50 4.82 -18.77
N ILE A 222 -4.54 4.16 -17.61
CA ILE A 222 -4.89 2.74 -17.47
C ILE A 222 -6.30 2.69 -16.91
N GLY A 223 -7.25 2.35 -17.78
CA GLY A 223 -8.67 2.44 -17.50
C GLY A 223 -9.14 1.54 -16.36
N HIS A 224 -10.31 1.83 -15.80
CA HIS A 224 -10.89 1.07 -14.68
C HIS A 224 -10.90 -0.43 -14.93
N CYS A 225 -10.53 -1.21 -13.93
CA CYS A 225 -10.51 -2.68 -14.00
C CYS A 225 -9.70 -3.22 -15.18
N ALA A 226 -8.72 -2.48 -15.70
CA ALA A 226 -7.78 -3.01 -16.66
C ALA A 226 -6.79 -3.98 -15.98
N ARG A 227 -6.24 -4.90 -16.76
CA ARG A 227 -5.24 -5.86 -16.32
C ARG A 227 -3.98 -5.73 -17.17
N ILE A 228 -2.85 -5.51 -16.51
CA ILE A 228 -1.53 -5.43 -17.12
C ILE A 228 -0.78 -6.71 -16.79
N ALA A 229 -0.46 -7.50 -17.79
CA ALA A 229 0.26 -8.75 -17.62
C ALA A 229 1.68 -8.53 -17.07
N ALA A 230 2.21 -9.52 -16.36
CA ALA A 230 3.58 -9.50 -15.85
C ALA A 230 4.60 -9.24 -16.97
N GLY A 231 5.66 -8.46 -16.67
CA GLY A 231 6.72 -8.13 -17.60
C GLY A 231 6.35 -7.22 -18.78
N SER A 232 5.11 -6.72 -18.84
CA SER A 232 4.65 -5.90 -19.97
C SER A 232 5.25 -4.50 -19.96
N VAL A 233 5.51 -3.94 -21.14
CA VAL A 233 5.92 -2.53 -21.34
C VAL A 233 4.79 -1.77 -22.03
N VAL A 234 4.05 -0.98 -21.23
CA VAL A 234 2.86 -0.26 -21.69
C VAL A 234 3.24 1.18 -22.04
N LEU A 235 3.04 1.53 -23.31
CA LEU A 235 3.40 2.84 -23.88
C LEU A 235 2.19 3.60 -24.45
N LYS A 236 0.99 3.05 -24.33
CA LYS A 236 -0.26 3.63 -24.83
C LYS A 236 -1.37 3.47 -23.79
N PRO A 237 -2.38 4.37 -23.79
CA PRO A 237 -3.54 4.21 -22.94
C PRO A 237 -4.19 2.83 -23.08
N VAL A 238 -4.70 2.29 -21.98
CA VAL A 238 -5.40 1.01 -21.93
C VAL A 238 -6.86 1.28 -21.60
N PRO A 239 -7.82 0.82 -22.43
CA PRO A 239 -9.23 0.98 -22.17
C PRO A 239 -9.65 0.27 -20.86
N HIS A 240 -10.81 0.66 -20.30
CA HIS A 240 -11.41 -0.04 -19.16
C HIS A 240 -11.70 -1.51 -19.48
N ASN A 241 -11.68 -2.36 -18.46
CA ASN A 241 -11.96 -3.79 -18.57
C ASN A 241 -11.17 -4.51 -19.67
N THR A 242 -9.93 -4.08 -19.91
CA THR A 242 -9.10 -4.60 -21.00
C THR A 242 -7.81 -5.21 -20.43
N THR A 243 -7.41 -6.35 -20.95
CA THR A 243 -6.12 -6.98 -20.66
C THR A 243 -5.10 -6.64 -21.73
N VAL A 244 -3.89 -6.24 -21.32
CA VAL A 244 -2.75 -6.01 -22.20
C VAL A 244 -1.54 -6.81 -21.76
N ALA A 245 -0.76 -7.29 -22.74
CA ALA A 245 0.46 -8.06 -22.50
C ALA A 245 1.55 -7.77 -23.55
N GLY A 246 2.80 -8.04 -23.18
CA GLY A 246 3.97 -8.06 -24.07
C GLY A 246 4.82 -6.80 -24.06
N VAL A 247 5.86 -6.78 -24.91
CA VAL A 247 6.87 -5.71 -25.06
C VAL A 247 7.03 -5.36 -26.54
N PRO A 248 6.49 -4.22 -26.99
CA PRO A 248 5.53 -3.35 -26.30
C PRO A 248 4.17 -4.02 -26.13
N ALA A 249 3.44 -3.64 -25.08
CA ALA A 249 2.16 -4.26 -24.75
C ALA A 249 1.10 -4.06 -25.84
N ARG A 250 0.27 -5.08 -26.03
CA ARG A 250 -0.88 -5.08 -26.95
C ARG A 250 -2.13 -5.56 -26.20
N VAL A 251 -3.28 -5.13 -26.65
CA VAL A 251 -4.55 -5.67 -26.19
C VAL A 251 -4.63 -7.14 -26.57
N ILE A 252 -4.89 -8.00 -25.58
CA ILE A 252 -5.08 -9.44 -25.79
C ILE A 252 -6.55 -9.86 -25.58
N GLY A 253 -7.37 -9.05 -24.98
CA GLY A 253 -8.81 -9.29 -24.83
C GLY A 253 -9.46 -8.46 -23.75
N PRO A 254 -10.79 -8.60 -23.61
CA PRO A 254 -11.51 -8.06 -22.46
C PRO A 254 -11.13 -8.86 -21.19
N ASN A 255 -11.30 -8.24 -20.01
CA ASN A 255 -11.23 -9.00 -18.76
C ASN A 255 -12.46 -9.89 -18.63
N SER A 256 -12.24 -11.15 -18.32
CA SER A 256 -13.31 -12.08 -17.94
C SER A 256 -13.91 -11.77 -16.57
N CYS A 257 -13.20 -11.01 -15.74
CA CYS A 257 -13.58 -10.62 -14.38
C CYS A 257 -13.79 -9.11 -14.26
N SER A 258 -14.88 -8.71 -13.59
CA SER A 258 -15.22 -7.29 -13.36
C SER A 258 -14.27 -6.56 -12.42
N GLU A 259 -13.53 -7.27 -11.56
CA GLU A 259 -12.60 -6.69 -10.57
C GLU A 259 -11.27 -7.47 -10.54
N PRO A 260 -10.39 -7.30 -11.54
CA PRO A 260 -9.14 -8.06 -11.65
C PRO A 260 -8.19 -7.82 -10.47
N SER A 261 -8.21 -6.63 -9.87
CA SER A 261 -7.42 -6.33 -8.68
C SER A 261 -7.80 -7.17 -7.45
N ARG A 262 -9.03 -7.69 -7.39
CA ARG A 262 -9.50 -8.53 -6.27
C ARG A 262 -9.30 -10.00 -6.53
N THR A 263 -9.53 -10.44 -7.75
CA THR A 263 -9.37 -11.86 -8.11
C THR A 263 -7.92 -12.27 -8.24
N MET A 264 -7.01 -11.32 -8.46
CA MET A 264 -5.57 -11.56 -8.64
C MET A 264 -5.28 -12.63 -9.69
N ASP A 265 -6.18 -12.78 -10.68
CA ASP A 265 -6.02 -13.73 -11.76
C ASP A 265 -4.96 -13.23 -12.77
N HIS A 266 -3.86 -13.96 -12.89
CA HIS A 266 -2.75 -13.68 -13.80
C HIS A 266 -2.75 -14.58 -15.03
N LEU A 267 -3.67 -15.55 -15.11
CA LEU A 267 -3.76 -16.46 -16.24
C LEU A 267 -4.53 -15.81 -17.39
N PHE A 268 -4.15 -16.17 -18.59
CA PHE A 268 -4.85 -15.82 -19.82
C PHE A 268 -5.40 -17.13 -20.39
N GLU A 269 -6.70 -17.16 -20.66
CA GLU A 269 -7.25 -18.23 -21.50
C GLU A 269 -6.76 -17.95 -22.93
N ASP A 270 -5.92 -18.81 -23.47
CA ASP A 270 -5.60 -18.82 -24.89
C ASP A 270 -6.89 -19.16 -25.64
N ASN A 271 -7.53 -18.13 -26.19
CA ASN A 271 -8.59 -18.33 -27.18
C ASN A 271 -7.97 -18.76 -28.51
N ASP A 272 -7.21 -19.84 -28.49
CA ASP A 272 -6.82 -20.59 -29.70
C ASP A 272 -8.02 -21.48 -30.08
N GLY A 273 -8.88 -20.93 -30.94
CA GLY A 273 -9.96 -21.62 -31.58
C GLY A 273 -10.14 -21.11 -32.99
#